data_06d70363a0fa4674c07957e158e4916e
#
_entry.id   06d70363a0fa4674c07957e158e4916e
#
_cell.length_a   1.000
_cell.length_b   1.000
_cell.length_c   1.000
_cell.angle_alpha   90.00
_cell.angle_beta   90.00
_cell.angle_gamma   90.00
#
_symmetry.space_group_name_H-M   'P 1'
#
loop_
_entity.id
_entity.type
_entity.pdbx_description
1 polymer ?
#
loop_
_entity_poly.entity_id
_entity_poly.type
_entity_poly.pdbx_seq_one_letter_code
_entity_poly.pdbx_strand_id
1 'polypeptide(L)'
;MATRVKPEKNPLPRDKSLWDEIVRESRIIAAVRGMETLEQALDSPVRIVYLLFGNPMNIAGMIASVRGRGKLPLVNADLLQGFSRDASAVEYLAHCGAAGIISTHHETLRAARARGLITVLRTFVIDSAAVEAGQRFLGNFQPDVIELLPAIAAPLVLERIRAAHPGLFVIAGGLLSDLRQVDELVRAGVDAVSLSDPALWIL
;
A
#
# COMPACT_ATOMS: atom_id res chain seq x y z
N MET A 1 -23.89 -33.45 12.84
CA MET A 1 -23.83 -32.89 11.45
C MET A 1 -23.23 -31.49 11.52
N ALA A 2 -21.98 -31.35 11.16
CA ALA A 2 -21.32 -30.02 11.16
C ALA A 2 -21.64 -29.32 9.83
N THR A 3 -22.36 -28.24 9.91
CA THR A 3 -22.72 -27.40 8.76
C THR A 3 -21.43 -26.75 8.23
N ARG A 4 -20.98 -27.22 7.08
CA ARG A 4 -19.84 -26.64 6.35
C ARG A 4 -20.24 -25.23 5.87
N VAL A 5 -19.77 -24.20 6.57
CA VAL A 5 -19.90 -22.81 6.12
C VAL A 5 -19.11 -22.71 4.81
N LYS A 6 -19.81 -22.47 3.72
CA LYS A 6 -19.18 -22.16 2.43
C LYS A 6 -18.42 -20.83 2.59
N PRO A 7 -17.15 -20.75 2.14
CA PRO A 7 -16.44 -19.48 2.14
C PRO A 7 -17.22 -18.50 1.24
N GLU A 8 -17.61 -17.37 1.79
CA GLU A 8 -18.21 -16.28 1.04
C GLU A 8 -17.29 -15.87 -0.10
N LYS A 9 -17.88 -15.67 -1.26
CA LYS A 9 -17.17 -15.22 -2.46
C LYS A 9 -16.47 -13.89 -2.20
N ASN A 10 -15.18 -13.89 -2.42
CA ASN A 10 -14.23 -12.81 -2.33
C ASN A 10 -14.78 -11.44 -2.84
N PRO A 11 -14.79 -10.35 -2.05
CA PRO A 11 -15.34 -9.04 -2.42
C PRO A 11 -14.47 -8.20 -3.38
N LEU A 12 -13.49 -8.76 -4.03
CA LEU A 12 -12.27 -8.10 -4.49
C LEU A 12 -12.14 -7.63 -5.95
N PRO A 13 -13.03 -7.93 -6.91
CA PRO A 13 -12.98 -7.22 -8.19
C PRO A 13 -13.22 -5.71 -8.04
N ARG A 14 -13.97 -5.30 -7.01
CA ARG A 14 -14.32 -3.88 -6.79
C ARG A 14 -13.16 -3.03 -6.28
N ASP A 15 -12.34 -3.56 -5.37
CA ASP A 15 -11.26 -2.75 -4.77
C ASP A 15 -10.13 -2.51 -5.77
N LYS A 16 -9.84 -3.47 -6.66
CA LYS A 16 -8.82 -3.28 -7.71
C LYS A 16 -9.29 -2.32 -8.80
N SER A 17 -10.52 -2.43 -9.26
CA SER A 17 -11.06 -1.48 -10.24
C SER A 17 -11.17 -0.06 -9.66
N LEU A 18 -11.55 0.06 -8.40
CA LEU A 18 -11.58 1.32 -7.68
C LEU A 18 -10.17 1.88 -7.47
N TRP A 19 -9.18 1.03 -7.18
CA TRP A 19 -7.77 1.43 -7.15
C TRP A 19 -7.33 2.03 -8.48
N ASP A 20 -7.58 1.33 -9.59
CA ASP A 20 -7.18 1.77 -10.93
C ASP A 20 -7.85 3.10 -11.33
N GLU A 21 -9.07 3.35 -10.85
CA GLU A 21 -9.77 4.64 -11.02
C GLU A 21 -9.09 5.74 -10.20
N ILE A 22 -8.93 5.50 -8.89
CA ILE A 22 -8.42 6.51 -7.95
C ILE A 22 -7.01 6.98 -8.31
N VAL A 23 -6.11 6.05 -8.66
CA VAL A 23 -4.71 6.40 -8.95
C VAL A 23 -4.53 7.19 -10.24
N ARG A 24 -5.55 7.20 -11.12
CA ARG A 24 -5.57 8.08 -12.30
C ARG A 24 -5.99 9.50 -11.95
N GLU A 25 -6.83 9.66 -10.93
CA GLU A 25 -7.38 10.95 -10.50
C GLU A 25 -6.53 11.64 -9.45
N SER A 26 -6.01 10.86 -8.49
CA SER A 26 -5.20 11.36 -7.38
C SER A 26 -3.88 10.60 -7.28
N ARG A 27 -2.79 11.35 -7.27
CA ARG A 27 -1.43 10.80 -7.15
C ARG A 27 -0.90 10.84 -5.72
N ILE A 28 -1.72 11.24 -4.76
CA ILE A 28 -1.35 11.37 -3.35
C ILE A 28 -2.03 10.27 -2.54
N ILE A 29 -1.23 9.61 -1.71
CA ILE A 29 -1.65 8.57 -0.77
C ILE A 29 -1.32 9.05 0.64
N ALA A 30 -2.30 9.03 1.54
CA ALA A 30 -2.08 9.39 2.94
C ALA A 30 -1.38 8.25 3.69
N ALA A 31 -0.17 8.48 4.19
CA ALA A 31 0.59 7.53 4.98
C ALA A 31 0.43 7.83 6.48
N VAL A 32 -0.51 7.17 7.13
CA VAL A 32 -0.99 7.45 8.48
C VAL A 32 -0.21 6.65 9.51
N ARG A 33 0.30 7.34 10.55
CA ARG A 33 1.14 6.76 11.61
C ARG A 33 0.55 6.86 13.03
N GLY A 34 -0.64 7.44 13.18
CA GLY A 34 -1.30 7.64 14.47
C GLY A 34 -2.77 8.01 14.30
N MET A 35 -3.52 7.99 15.41
CA MET A 35 -4.97 8.27 15.38
C MET A 35 -5.29 9.70 14.93
N GLU A 36 -4.51 10.68 15.39
CA GLU A 36 -4.69 12.08 14.98
C GLU A 36 -4.56 12.26 13.46
N THR A 37 -3.50 11.68 12.87
CA THR A 37 -3.32 11.72 11.42
C THR A 37 -4.34 10.88 10.67
N LEU A 38 -4.90 9.83 11.29
CA LEU A 38 -6.02 9.09 10.71
C LEU A 38 -7.26 9.96 10.56
N GLU A 39 -7.64 10.71 11.59
CA GLU A 39 -8.77 11.63 11.53
C GLU A 39 -8.59 12.68 10.43
N GLN A 40 -7.40 13.27 10.33
CA GLN A 40 -7.07 14.21 9.26
C GLN A 40 -7.17 13.56 7.87
N ALA A 41 -6.70 12.31 7.71
CA ALA A 41 -6.82 11.58 6.46
C ALA A 41 -8.28 11.26 6.09
N LEU A 42 -9.13 10.99 7.08
CA LEU A 42 -10.57 10.76 6.85
C LEU A 42 -11.26 12.00 6.28
N ASP A 43 -10.86 13.19 6.71
CA ASP A 43 -11.46 14.46 6.29
C ASP A 43 -10.78 15.09 5.06
N SER A 44 -9.59 14.59 4.66
CA SER A 44 -8.84 15.05 3.48
C SER A 44 -9.49 14.58 2.16
N PRO A 45 -9.14 15.17 1.01
CA PRO A 45 -9.60 14.69 -0.30
C PRO A 45 -8.93 13.38 -0.76
N VAL A 46 -7.81 12.94 -0.16
CA VAL A 46 -7.13 11.70 -0.58
C VAL A 46 -8.02 10.48 -0.41
N ARG A 47 -7.99 9.58 -1.38
CA ARG A 47 -8.88 8.42 -1.44
C ARG A 47 -8.20 7.10 -1.04
N ILE A 48 -6.87 7.08 -0.95
CA ILE A 48 -6.09 5.90 -0.52
C ILE A 48 -5.38 6.23 0.79
N VAL A 49 -5.58 5.37 1.80
CA VAL A 49 -4.99 5.53 3.13
C VAL A 49 -4.12 4.34 3.47
N TYR A 50 -2.83 4.58 3.68
CA TYR A 50 -1.90 3.61 4.22
C TYR A 50 -1.95 3.64 5.74
N LEU A 51 -2.39 2.55 6.36
CA LEU A 51 -2.37 2.34 7.80
C LEU A 51 -1.01 1.75 8.19
N LEU A 52 -0.12 2.59 8.70
CA LEU A 52 1.25 2.24 9.07
C LEU A 52 1.39 1.97 10.58
N PHE A 53 0.30 1.74 11.28
CA PHE A 53 0.23 1.45 12.71
C PHE A 53 -1.03 0.67 13.02
N GLY A 54 -1.10 0.12 14.22
CA GLY A 54 -2.26 -0.58 14.72
C GLY A 54 -1.90 -1.87 15.45
N ASN A 55 -2.92 -2.49 16.04
CA ASN A 55 -2.85 -3.76 16.74
C ASN A 55 -4.21 -4.49 16.63
N PRO A 56 -4.35 -5.74 17.11
CA PRO A 56 -5.60 -6.49 17.01
C PRO A 56 -6.84 -5.80 17.62
N MET A 57 -6.63 -4.89 18.57
CA MET A 57 -7.73 -4.23 19.29
C MET A 57 -8.31 -3.03 18.52
N ASN A 58 -7.55 -2.41 17.60
CA ASN A 58 -7.96 -1.17 16.95
C ASN A 58 -8.01 -1.25 15.42
N ILE A 59 -7.27 -2.16 14.78
CA ILE A 59 -7.12 -2.18 13.33
C ILE A 59 -8.44 -2.36 12.59
N ALA A 60 -9.35 -3.19 13.10
CA ALA A 60 -10.67 -3.40 12.49
C ALA A 60 -11.50 -2.11 12.46
N GLY A 61 -11.51 -1.36 13.56
CA GLY A 61 -12.21 -0.06 13.65
C GLY A 61 -11.60 0.98 12.71
N MET A 62 -10.27 1.03 12.60
CA MET A 62 -9.57 1.94 11.69
C MET A 62 -9.90 1.64 10.22
N ILE A 63 -9.87 0.37 9.82
CA ILE A 63 -10.26 -0.07 8.48
C ILE A 63 -11.71 0.32 8.19
N ALA A 64 -12.63 0.06 9.12
CA ALA A 64 -14.03 0.40 8.97
C ALA A 64 -14.25 1.92 8.83
N SER A 65 -13.52 2.73 9.60
CA SER A 65 -13.59 4.21 9.50
C SER A 65 -13.13 4.72 8.14
N VAL A 66 -12.03 4.18 7.60
CA VAL A 66 -11.54 4.55 6.26
C VAL A 66 -12.56 4.17 5.18
N ARG A 67 -13.10 2.94 5.24
CA ARG A 67 -14.14 2.50 4.31
C ARG A 67 -15.43 3.29 4.41
N GLY A 68 -15.82 3.67 5.62
CA GLY A 68 -17.02 4.49 5.88
C GLY A 68 -16.96 5.87 5.21
N ARG A 69 -15.77 6.35 4.87
CA ARG A 69 -15.54 7.59 4.09
C ARG A 69 -15.36 7.33 2.58
N GLY A 70 -15.63 6.12 2.10
CA GLY A 70 -15.47 5.75 0.69
C GLY A 70 -14.02 5.65 0.22
N LYS A 71 -13.06 5.51 1.16
CA LYS A 71 -11.62 5.44 0.90
C LYS A 71 -11.11 4.00 0.95
N LEU A 72 -9.94 3.75 0.33
CA LEU A 72 -9.28 2.45 0.31
C LEU A 72 -8.26 2.32 1.45
N PRO A 73 -8.48 1.44 2.46
CA PRO A 73 -7.49 1.15 3.49
C PRO A 73 -6.49 0.10 3.02
N LEU A 74 -5.23 0.46 2.88
CA LEU A 74 -4.12 -0.48 2.71
C LEU A 74 -3.33 -0.57 4.00
N VAL A 75 -3.10 -1.78 4.49
CA VAL A 75 -2.50 -2.02 5.80
C VAL A 75 -1.06 -2.49 5.65
N ASN A 76 -0.12 -1.84 6.34
CA ASN A 76 1.25 -2.31 6.41
C ASN A 76 1.36 -3.42 7.47
N ALA A 77 1.41 -4.67 7.02
CA ALA A 77 1.46 -5.84 7.91
C ALA A 77 2.76 -5.92 8.72
N ASP A 78 3.85 -5.32 8.22
CA ASP A 78 5.16 -5.38 8.90
C ASP A 78 5.23 -4.43 10.11
N LEU A 79 4.37 -3.41 10.16
CA LEU A 79 4.36 -2.37 11.20
C LEU A 79 3.26 -2.56 12.26
N LEU A 80 2.37 -3.54 12.07
CA LEU A 80 1.36 -3.85 13.07
C LEU A 80 1.98 -4.51 14.31
N GLN A 81 1.58 -4.06 15.47
CA GLN A 81 1.96 -4.67 16.74
C GLN A 81 1.04 -5.85 17.07
N GLY A 82 1.59 -6.94 17.63
CA GLY A 82 0.81 -8.08 18.06
C GLY A 82 0.25 -8.96 16.92
N PHE A 83 0.72 -8.77 15.71
CA PHE A 83 0.44 -9.63 14.55
C PHE A 83 1.68 -10.42 14.13
N SER A 84 1.48 -11.65 13.71
CA SER A 84 2.48 -12.41 12.96
C SER A 84 2.48 -11.95 11.49
N ARG A 85 3.59 -12.20 10.77
CA ARG A 85 3.69 -11.90 9.33
C ARG A 85 3.33 -13.14 8.51
N ASP A 86 2.15 -13.70 8.76
CA ASP A 86 1.69 -14.97 8.19
C ASP A 86 0.32 -14.84 7.49
N ALA A 87 -0.12 -15.95 6.92
CA ALA A 87 -1.39 -16.02 6.21
C ALA A 87 -2.60 -15.75 7.11
N SER A 88 -2.53 -16.09 8.41
CA SER A 88 -3.63 -15.90 9.36
C SER A 88 -3.85 -14.43 9.66
N ALA A 89 -2.76 -13.66 9.83
CA ALA A 89 -2.85 -12.22 10.00
C ALA A 89 -3.44 -11.54 8.75
N VAL A 90 -3.01 -11.96 7.56
CA VAL A 90 -3.56 -11.44 6.29
C VAL A 90 -5.05 -11.79 6.15
N GLU A 91 -5.44 -13.02 6.52
CA GLU A 91 -6.85 -13.43 6.52
C GLU A 91 -7.71 -12.57 7.44
N TYR A 92 -7.21 -12.30 8.65
CA TYR A 92 -7.89 -11.42 9.59
C TYR A 92 -8.05 -10.00 9.03
N LEU A 93 -7.00 -9.41 8.45
CA LEU A 93 -7.05 -8.08 7.85
C LEU A 93 -8.03 -8.04 6.65
N ALA A 94 -8.05 -9.08 5.84
CA ALA A 94 -9.02 -9.22 4.75
C ALA A 94 -10.45 -9.29 5.29
N HIS A 95 -10.69 -10.06 6.36
CA HIS A 95 -11.99 -10.14 7.03
C HIS A 95 -12.43 -8.80 7.62
N CYS A 96 -11.49 -8.01 8.15
CA CYS A 96 -11.76 -6.63 8.61
C CYS A 96 -12.06 -5.66 7.47
N GLY A 97 -11.86 -6.05 6.22
CA GLY A 97 -12.15 -5.23 5.05
C GLY A 97 -10.96 -4.41 4.53
N ALA A 98 -9.70 -4.80 4.82
CA ALA A 98 -8.55 -4.18 4.16
C ALA A 98 -8.67 -4.32 2.63
N ALA A 99 -8.35 -3.25 1.90
CA ALA A 99 -8.32 -3.24 0.43
C ALA A 99 -7.01 -3.84 -0.10
N GLY A 100 -5.92 -3.70 0.67
CA GLY A 100 -4.61 -4.21 0.29
C GLY A 100 -3.67 -4.36 1.47
N ILE A 101 -2.56 -5.04 1.20
CA ILE A 101 -1.47 -5.29 2.16
C ILE A 101 -0.16 -4.71 1.61
N ILE A 102 0.53 -4.00 2.48
CA ILE A 102 1.89 -3.50 2.26
C ILE A 102 2.83 -4.36 3.08
N SER A 103 3.87 -4.90 2.47
CA SER A 103 4.89 -5.69 3.17
C SER A 103 6.20 -5.73 2.41
N THR A 104 7.29 -6.01 3.13
CA THR A 104 8.60 -6.35 2.57
C THR A 104 8.77 -7.86 2.35
N HIS A 105 7.78 -8.68 2.77
CA HIS A 105 7.88 -10.14 2.80
C HIS A 105 7.03 -10.82 1.72
N HIS A 106 7.65 -11.74 0.97
CA HIS A 106 7.02 -12.52 -0.09
C HIS A 106 5.77 -13.28 0.37
N GLU A 107 5.90 -14.02 1.48
CA GLU A 107 4.83 -14.91 1.94
C GLU A 107 3.59 -14.12 2.36
N THR A 108 3.79 -12.95 3.00
CA THR A 108 2.70 -12.04 3.35
C THR A 108 1.97 -11.54 2.09
N LEU A 109 2.73 -11.13 1.05
CA LEU A 109 2.13 -10.66 -0.21
C LEU A 109 1.48 -11.78 -1.02
N ARG A 110 2.04 -13.02 -0.99
CA ARG A 110 1.39 -14.19 -1.59
C ARG A 110 0.07 -14.51 -0.92
N ALA A 111 0.04 -14.48 0.42
CA ALA A 111 -1.20 -14.68 1.18
C ALA A 111 -2.24 -13.59 0.86
N ALA A 112 -1.80 -12.32 0.74
CA ALA A 112 -2.67 -11.20 0.36
C ALA A 112 -3.26 -11.40 -1.03
N ARG A 113 -2.46 -11.80 -2.01
CA ARG A 113 -2.93 -12.11 -3.37
C ARG A 113 -3.94 -13.25 -3.39
N ALA A 114 -3.70 -14.33 -2.61
CA ALA A 114 -4.63 -15.45 -2.53
C ALA A 114 -6.00 -15.04 -1.98
N ARG A 115 -6.07 -13.94 -1.25
CA ARG A 115 -7.31 -13.31 -0.76
C ARG A 115 -7.83 -12.21 -1.70
N GLY A 116 -7.15 -11.99 -2.84
CA GLY A 116 -7.47 -10.98 -3.85
C GLY A 116 -7.22 -9.54 -3.38
N LEU A 117 -6.45 -9.32 -2.32
CA LEU A 117 -6.07 -8.00 -1.84
C LEU A 117 -5.03 -7.37 -2.78
N ILE A 118 -5.05 -6.05 -2.88
CA ILE A 118 -4.00 -5.28 -3.54
C ILE A 118 -2.68 -5.53 -2.82
N THR A 119 -1.64 -5.89 -3.56
CA THR A 119 -0.33 -6.21 -3.01
C THR A 119 0.66 -5.08 -3.27
N VAL A 120 1.23 -4.51 -2.21
CA VAL A 120 2.24 -3.47 -2.28
C VAL A 120 3.55 -3.98 -1.71
N LEU A 121 4.54 -4.17 -2.58
CA LEU A 121 5.90 -4.48 -2.16
C LEU A 121 6.60 -3.19 -1.71
N ARG A 122 6.96 -3.09 -0.44
CA ARG A 122 7.79 -2.00 0.06
C ARG A 122 9.27 -2.34 -0.13
N THR A 123 10.01 -1.48 -0.82
CA THR A 123 11.42 -1.68 -1.14
C THR A 123 12.24 -0.46 -0.71
N PHE A 124 13.34 -0.70 0.00
CA PHE A 124 14.28 0.34 0.41
C PHE A 124 15.42 0.42 -0.61
N VAL A 125 15.58 1.58 -1.24
CA VAL A 125 16.64 1.87 -2.22
C VAL A 125 17.81 2.51 -1.48
N ILE A 126 18.56 1.67 -0.76
CA ILE A 126 19.68 2.12 0.10
C ILE A 126 21.00 2.04 -0.67
N ASP A 127 21.20 0.93 -1.37
CA ASP A 127 22.42 0.62 -2.13
C ASP A 127 22.12 -0.34 -3.30
N SER A 128 23.14 -0.67 -4.07
CA SER A 128 23.03 -1.57 -5.22
C SER A 128 22.54 -2.97 -4.82
N ALA A 129 22.96 -3.47 -3.66
CA ALA A 129 22.55 -4.80 -3.18
C ALA A 129 21.06 -4.85 -2.84
N ALA A 130 20.54 -3.79 -2.23
CA ALA A 130 19.10 -3.65 -1.96
C ALA A 130 18.27 -3.58 -3.25
N VAL A 131 18.76 -2.85 -4.27
CA VAL A 131 18.11 -2.78 -5.60
C VAL A 131 18.09 -4.15 -6.27
N GLU A 132 19.18 -4.89 -6.25
CA GLU A 132 19.26 -6.25 -6.81
C GLU A 132 18.36 -7.23 -6.05
N ALA A 133 18.28 -7.11 -4.71
CA ALA A 133 17.36 -7.92 -3.92
C ALA A 133 15.90 -7.65 -4.29
N GLY A 134 15.53 -6.38 -4.47
CA GLY A 134 14.22 -5.98 -4.96
C GLY A 134 13.88 -6.57 -6.33
N GLN A 135 14.85 -6.56 -7.26
CA GLN A 135 14.66 -7.16 -8.59
C GLN A 135 14.53 -8.69 -8.54
N ARG A 136 15.34 -9.37 -7.72
CA ARG A 136 15.17 -10.82 -7.50
C ARG A 136 13.78 -11.13 -6.92
N PHE A 137 13.30 -10.26 -6.03
CA PHE A 137 11.94 -10.37 -5.50
C PHE A 137 10.89 -10.29 -6.62
N LEU A 138 10.96 -9.26 -7.47
CA LEU A 138 10.03 -9.07 -8.58
C LEU A 138 10.08 -10.21 -9.60
N GLY A 139 11.24 -10.85 -9.79
CA GLY A 139 11.39 -12.04 -10.64
C GLY A 139 10.65 -13.27 -10.11
N ASN A 140 10.44 -13.38 -8.79
CA ASN A 140 9.76 -14.51 -8.15
C ASN A 140 8.28 -14.24 -7.83
N PHE A 141 7.92 -12.97 -7.69
CA PHE A 141 6.57 -12.53 -7.38
C PHE A 141 6.37 -11.10 -7.87
N GLN A 142 5.44 -10.91 -8.80
CA GLN A 142 5.10 -9.59 -9.29
C GLN A 142 3.92 -9.02 -8.48
N PRO A 143 4.13 -8.06 -7.56
CA PRO A 143 3.05 -7.39 -6.84
C PRO A 143 2.23 -6.54 -7.80
N ASP A 144 1.07 -6.02 -7.33
CA ASP A 144 0.31 -5.02 -8.09
C ASP A 144 1.04 -3.68 -8.09
N VAL A 145 1.75 -3.38 -7.00
CA VAL A 145 2.42 -2.10 -6.73
C VAL A 145 3.79 -2.34 -6.10
N ILE A 146 4.77 -1.53 -6.48
CA ILE A 146 6.03 -1.37 -5.73
C ILE A 146 6.08 0.03 -5.11
N GLU A 147 6.41 0.11 -3.82
CA GLU A 147 6.68 1.36 -3.12
C GLU A 147 8.17 1.49 -2.85
N LEU A 148 8.79 2.54 -3.38
CA LEU A 148 10.23 2.84 -3.27
C LEU A 148 10.49 3.86 -2.17
N LEU A 149 11.37 3.53 -1.24
CA LEU A 149 11.78 4.41 -0.14
C LEU A 149 13.32 4.52 -0.08
N PRO A 150 13.87 5.72 0.21
CA PRO A 150 13.17 7.00 0.24
C PRO A 150 12.80 7.48 -1.18
N ALA A 151 11.78 8.35 -1.27
CA ALA A 151 11.25 8.84 -2.54
C ALA A 151 12.30 9.45 -3.45
N ILE A 152 13.26 10.19 -2.90
CA ILE A 152 14.34 10.85 -3.65
C ILE A 152 15.20 9.84 -4.44
N ALA A 153 15.27 8.59 -4.02
CA ALA A 153 16.04 7.56 -4.71
C ALA A 153 15.23 6.86 -5.84
N ALA A 154 13.92 7.04 -5.90
CA ALA A 154 13.08 6.37 -6.88
C ALA A 154 13.49 6.63 -8.34
N PRO A 155 13.83 7.86 -8.78
CA PRO A 155 14.27 8.12 -10.16
C PRO A 155 15.51 7.33 -10.57
N LEU A 156 16.41 7.00 -9.63
CA LEU A 156 17.65 6.28 -9.91
C LEU A 156 17.43 4.82 -10.36
N VAL A 157 16.27 4.24 -10.01
CA VAL A 157 15.96 2.83 -10.29
C VAL A 157 14.74 2.65 -11.19
N LEU A 158 13.99 3.73 -11.42
CA LEU A 158 12.70 3.69 -12.10
C LEU A 158 12.80 3.15 -13.53
N GLU A 159 13.75 3.63 -14.33
CA GLU A 159 13.95 3.18 -15.70
C GLU A 159 14.21 1.67 -15.75
N ARG A 160 15.04 1.16 -14.86
CA ARG A 160 15.37 -0.26 -14.74
C ARG A 160 14.15 -1.10 -14.34
N ILE A 161 13.29 -0.58 -13.42
CA ILE A 161 12.04 -1.23 -13.03
C ILE A 161 11.07 -1.26 -14.21
N ARG A 162 10.86 -0.14 -14.91
CA ARG A 162 9.97 -0.03 -16.06
C ARG A 162 10.39 -0.93 -17.23
N ALA A 163 11.69 -1.04 -17.51
CA ALA A 163 12.21 -1.91 -18.56
C ALA A 163 11.93 -3.39 -18.27
N ALA A 164 12.07 -3.82 -17.01
CA ALA A 164 11.83 -5.21 -16.60
C ALA A 164 10.34 -5.52 -16.34
N HIS A 165 9.58 -4.54 -15.88
CA HIS A 165 8.18 -4.71 -15.44
C HIS A 165 7.31 -3.51 -15.90
N PRO A 166 7.00 -3.38 -17.21
CA PRO A 166 6.36 -2.18 -17.78
C PRO A 166 4.95 -1.90 -17.25
N GLY A 167 4.27 -2.92 -16.71
CA GLY A 167 2.92 -2.77 -16.15
C GLY A 167 2.88 -2.63 -14.62
N LEU A 168 4.04 -2.57 -13.95
CA LEU A 168 4.11 -2.45 -12.50
C LEU A 168 3.83 -1.00 -12.08
N PHE A 169 2.88 -0.80 -11.16
CA PHE A 169 2.58 0.50 -10.60
C PHE A 169 3.67 0.89 -9.58
N VAL A 170 4.23 2.10 -9.70
CA VAL A 170 5.35 2.56 -8.87
C VAL A 170 4.94 3.74 -8.01
N ILE A 171 5.05 3.55 -6.71
CA ILE A 171 4.86 4.60 -5.70
C ILE A 171 6.22 4.98 -5.14
N ALA A 172 6.43 6.27 -4.87
CA ALA A 172 7.56 6.75 -4.11
C ALA A 172 7.10 7.32 -2.77
N GLY A 173 7.84 7.04 -1.68
CA GLY A 173 7.47 7.49 -0.34
C GLY A 173 8.65 7.80 0.55
N GLY A 174 8.37 8.52 1.64
CA GLY A 174 9.37 8.89 2.65
C GLY A 174 10.24 10.09 2.28
N LEU A 175 10.51 10.92 3.29
CA LEU A 175 11.34 12.13 3.23
C LEU A 175 10.83 13.20 2.24
N LEU A 176 9.53 13.25 1.99
CA LEU A 176 8.88 14.29 1.20
C LEU A 176 8.27 15.34 2.14
N SER A 177 8.55 16.61 1.84
CA SER A 177 8.12 17.75 2.65
C SER A 177 7.51 18.89 1.84
N ASP A 178 7.42 18.74 0.50
CA ASP A 178 7.04 19.82 -0.40
C ASP A 178 6.34 19.22 -1.65
N LEU A 179 5.29 19.88 -2.12
CA LEU A 179 4.55 19.47 -3.33
C LEU A 179 5.40 19.57 -4.61
N ARG A 180 6.41 20.42 -4.65
CA ARG A 180 7.34 20.47 -5.80
C ARG A 180 8.10 19.15 -5.97
N GLN A 181 8.49 18.51 -4.85
CA GLN A 181 9.11 17.18 -4.88
C GLN A 181 8.14 16.12 -5.43
N VAL A 182 6.85 16.23 -5.12
CA VAL A 182 5.80 15.38 -5.68
C VAL A 182 5.73 15.54 -7.20
N ASP A 183 5.68 16.78 -7.69
CA ASP A 183 5.64 17.10 -9.12
C ASP A 183 6.88 16.58 -9.86
N GLU A 184 8.06 16.73 -9.27
CA GLU A 184 9.32 16.23 -9.82
C GLU A 184 9.32 14.70 -9.96
N LEU A 185 8.85 13.98 -8.94
CA LEU A 185 8.74 12.52 -8.97
C LEU A 185 7.74 12.04 -10.03
N VAL A 186 6.61 12.71 -10.13
CA VAL A 186 5.58 12.42 -11.15
C VAL A 186 6.12 12.67 -12.56
N ARG A 187 6.84 13.78 -12.80
CA ARG A 187 7.50 14.05 -14.09
C ARG A 187 8.59 13.04 -14.40
N ALA A 188 9.27 12.50 -13.38
CA ALA A 188 10.24 11.42 -13.54
C ALA A 188 9.60 10.05 -13.89
N GLY A 189 8.25 9.94 -13.82
CA GLY A 189 7.51 8.74 -14.21
C GLY A 189 7.06 7.87 -13.04
N VAL A 190 7.08 8.39 -11.79
CA VAL A 190 6.42 7.76 -10.64
C VAL A 190 4.91 7.93 -10.77
N ASP A 191 4.13 6.88 -10.51
CA ASP A 191 2.68 6.90 -10.70
C ASP A 191 1.94 7.62 -9.57
N ALA A 192 2.41 7.45 -8.32
CA ALA A 192 1.86 8.11 -7.14
C ALA A 192 2.91 8.28 -6.03
N VAL A 193 2.59 9.08 -5.02
CA VAL A 193 3.46 9.30 -3.86
C VAL A 193 2.72 9.04 -2.56
N SER A 194 3.40 8.46 -1.57
CA SER A 194 2.88 8.29 -0.22
C SER A 194 3.48 9.33 0.73
N LEU A 195 2.62 10.15 1.34
CA LEU A 195 2.99 11.31 2.17
C LEU A 195 2.47 11.12 3.59
N SER A 196 3.32 11.43 4.58
CA SER A 196 2.92 11.39 6.00
C SER A 196 2.56 12.75 6.59
N ASP A 197 2.84 13.85 5.87
CA ASP A 197 2.45 15.20 6.27
C ASP A 197 1.03 15.52 5.79
N PRO A 198 0.06 15.72 6.71
CA PRO A 198 -1.32 16.06 6.34
C PRO A 198 -1.46 17.35 5.55
N ALA A 199 -0.55 18.30 5.72
CA ALA A 199 -0.57 19.58 4.97
C ALA A 199 -0.39 19.37 3.45
N LEU A 200 0.15 18.21 3.04
CA LEU A 200 0.37 17.85 1.64
C LEU A 200 -0.74 16.96 1.06
N TRP A 201 -1.78 16.59 1.86
CA TRP A 201 -2.91 15.76 1.40
C TRP A 201 -3.98 16.61 0.70
N ILE A 202 -3.55 17.42 -0.22
CA ILE A 202 -4.40 18.23 -1.10
C ILE A 202 -4.37 17.67 -2.52
N LEU A 203 -5.42 17.90 -3.29
CA LEU A 203 -5.50 17.51 -4.70
C LEU A 203 -5.07 18.64 -5.61
#